data_374d67a90f7373a582c0bb86248ae970
#
_entry.id   374d67a90f7373a582c0bb86248ae970
#
_cell.length_a   1.000
_cell.length_b   1.000
_cell.length_c   1.000
_cell.angle_alpha   90.00
_cell.angle_beta   90.00
_cell.angle_gamma   90.00
#
_symmetry.space_group_name_H-M   'P 1'
#
loop_
_entity.id
_entity.type
_entity.pdbx_description
1 polymer ?
#
loop_
_entity_poly.entity_id
_entity_poly.type
_entity_poly.pdbx_seq_one_letter_code
_entity_poly.pdbx_strand_id
1 'polypeptide(L)'
;MQWLAKFIYHKILGWKVVGNINFSKDKVKKAVIIAAPHTSWHDFYIGILLRSVLGIQTNFIGKKSLFRFPFGWFFRTLGGAPVDRFNNENKVQAIAKMFKKRDEFRIAMAPEGTRKKVEKFRTGFYFIAKEAKVPIIMFTLDFENKQNKISAPFYPTDNMEADFNFIYNFYKGVKGKIKAYS
;
A
#
# COMPACT_ATOMS: atom_id res chain seq x y z
N MET A 1 -20.59 0.09 8.99
CA MET A 1 -19.16 0.01 9.38
C MET A 1 -18.30 1.16 8.84
N GLN A 2 -18.52 1.65 7.61
CA GLN A 2 -17.75 2.79 7.04
C GLN A 2 -17.87 4.08 7.86
N TRP A 3 -19.08 4.40 8.39
CA TRP A 3 -19.29 5.58 9.24
C TRP A 3 -18.41 5.54 10.51
N LEU A 4 -18.36 4.38 11.20
CA LEU A 4 -17.53 4.22 12.39
C LEU A 4 -16.04 4.41 12.06
N ALA A 5 -15.57 3.87 10.95
CA ALA A 5 -14.19 4.05 10.50
C ALA A 5 -13.88 5.53 10.21
N LYS A 6 -14.80 6.26 9.56
CA LYS A 6 -14.68 7.69 9.33
C LYS A 6 -14.64 8.48 10.64
N PHE A 7 -15.49 8.15 11.59
CA PHE A 7 -15.51 8.79 12.90
C PHE A 7 -14.19 8.59 13.66
N ILE A 8 -13.73 7.32 13.75
CA ILE A 8 -12.45 7.02 14.42
C ILE A 8 -11.29 7.72 13.71
N TYR A 9 -11.22 7.61 12.38
CA TYR A 9 -10.11 8.14 11.59
C TYR A 9 -10.03 9.68 11.68
N HIS A 10 -11.15 10.38 11.43
CA HIS A 10 -11.16 11.83 11.36
C HIS A 10 -11.32 12.50 12.72
N LYS A 11 -12.19 11.98 13.61
CA LYS A 11 -12.53 12.66 14.87
C LYS A 11 -11.67 12.22 16.05
N ILE A 12 -11.41 10.91 16.19
CA ILE A 12 -10.62 10.41 17.33
C ILE A 12 -9.12 10.54 17.02
N LEU A 13 -8.67 10.05 15.87
CA LEU A 13 -7.24 10.05 15.52
C LEU A 13 -6.78 11.38 14.90
N GLY A 14 -7.71 12.19 14.38
CA GLY A 14 -7.43 13.48 13.75
C GLY A 14 -6.75 13.38 12.39
N TRP A 15 -6.88 12.23 11.71
CA TRP A 15 -6.27 12.02 10.40
C TRP A 15 -7.09 12.61 9.27
N LYS A 16 -6.39 13.00 8.19
CA LYS A 16 -6.98 13.58 6.98
C LYS A 16 -6.60 12.77 5.76
N VAL A 17 -7.50 12.74 4.79
CA VAL A 17 -7.21 12.23 3.44
C VAL A 17 -7.06 13.42 2.51
N VAL A 18 -5.96 13.50 1.78
CA VAL A 18 -5.65 14.60 0.87
C VAL A 18 -5.19 14.08 -0.51
N GLY A 19 -5.11 14.95 -1.50
CA GLY A 19 -4.72 14.58 -2.85
C GLY A 19 -5.90 14.04 -3.66
N ASN A 20 -5.73 12.90 -4.33
CA ASN A 20 -6.78 12.30 -5.15
C ASN A 20 -7.85 11.60 -4.30
N ILE A 21 -8.67 12.38 -3.61
CA ILE A 21 -9.76 11.88 -2.76
C ILE A 21 -10.88 11.19 -3.53
N ASN A 22 -10.96 11.41 -4.84
CA ASN A 22 -11.89 10.74 -5.75
C ASN A 22 -11.41 9.35 -6.18
N PHE A 23 -10.39 8.82 -5.52
CA PHE A 23 -9.99 7.44 -5.64
C PHE A 23 -11.12 6.54 -5.12
N SER A 24 -11.97 6.08 -6.01
CA SER A 24 -13.10 5.23 -5.69
C SER A 24 -12.92 3.83 -6.26
N LYS A 25 -13.61 2.88 -5.65
CA LYS A 25 -13.63 1.47 -6.11
C LYS A 25 -14.06 1.34 -7.58
N ASP A 26 -14.92 2.24 -8.04
CA ASP A 26 -15.53 2.17 -9.38
C ASP A 26 -14.58 2.69 -10.47
N LYS A 27 -13.67 3.62 -10.12
CA LYS A 27 -12.73 4.22 -11.07
C LYS A 27 -11.44 3.41 -11.26
N VAL A 28 -10.91 2.79 -10.18
CA VAL A 28 -9.67 2.00 -10.25
C VAL A 28 -9.90 0.65 -9.60
N LYS A 29 -10.39 -0.30 -10.38
CA LYS A 29 -10.69 -1.66 -9.91
C LYS A 29 -9.43 -2.48 -9.63
N LYS A 30 -8.34 -2.22 -10.35
CA LYS A 30 -7.07 -2.93 -10.24
C LYS A 30 -5.92 -1.96 -10.06
N ALA A 31 -5.09 -2.16 -9.03
CA ALA A 31 -3.93 -1.31 -8.78
C ALA A 31 -2.91 -1.99 -7.86
N VAL A 32 -1.66 -1.60 -8.02
CA VAL A 32 -0.63 -1.79 -7.00
C VAL A 32 -0.59 -0.54 -6.14
N ILE A 33 -0.88 -0.67 -4.85
CA ILE A 33 -0.83 0.43 -3.88
C ILE A 33 0.51 0.35 -3.15
N ILE A 34 1.26 1.44 -3.13
CA ILE A 34 2.46 1.55 -2.32
C ILE A 34 2.26 2.57 -1.21
N ALA A 35 2.58 2.18 0.02
CA ALA A 35 2.43 3.02 1.20
C ALA A 35 3.78 3.22 1.88
N ALA A 36 4.21 4.48 2.00
CA ALA A 36 5.47 4.88 2.61
C ALA A 36 5.33 6.23 3.35
N PRO A 37 6.26 6.54 4.28
CA PRO A 37 7.28 5.65 4.84
C PRO A 37 6.66 4.61 5.79
N HIS A 38 7.17 3.36 5.75
CA HIS A 38 6.70 2.27 6.62
C HIS A 38 7.67 2.10 7.79
N THR A 39 7.35 2.72 8.92
CA THR A 39 8.27 2.83 10.06
C THR A 39 7.78 2.12 11.32
N SER A 40 6.49 1.77 11.40
CA SER A 40 5.87 1.25 12.60
C SER A 40 4.75 0.24 12.31
N TRP A 41 4.36 -0.53 13.30
CA TRP A 41 3.14 -1.35 13.22
C TRP A 41 1.86 -0.49 13.14
N HIS A 42 1.93 0.75 13.60
CA HIS A 42 0.83 1.71 13.51
C HIS A 42 0.37 1.95 12.08
N ASP A 43 1.26 1.82 11.12
CA ASP A 43 0.98 2.00 9.70
C ASP A 43 -0.10 1.03 9.21
N PHE A 44 -0.12 -0.17 9.81
CA PHE A 44 -1.09 -1.20 9.47
C PHE A 44 -2.53 -0.79 9.83
N TYR A 45 -2.78 -0.34 11.07
CA TYR A 45 -4.15 0.02 11.44
C TYR A 45 -4.60 1.32 10.76
N ILE A 46 -3.70 2.29 10.53
CA ILE A 46 -4.02 3.48 9.72
C ILE A 46 -4.42 3.05 8.30
N GLY A 47 -3.69 2.12 7.69
CA GLY A 47 -4.03 1.58 6.37
C GLY A 47 -5.39 0.85 6.35
N ILE A 48 -5.71 0.05 7.37
CA ILE A 48 -7.01 -0.62 7.49
C ILE A 48 -8.16 0.38 7.67
N LEU A 49 -7.97 1.41 8.50
CA LEU A 49 -8.96 2.48 8.65
C LEU A 49 -9.13 3.26 7.35
N LEU A 50 -8.03 3.66 6.71
CA LEU A 50 -8.05 4.40 5.46
C LEU A 50 -8.82 3.66 4.36
N ARG A 51 -8.56 2.36 4.15
CA ARG A 51 -9.31 1.58 3.16
C ARG A 51 -10.81 1.55 3.46
N SER A 52 -11.18 1.48 4.76
CA SER A 52 -12.58 1.51 5.20
C SER A 52 -13.20 2.89 4.97
N VAL A 53 -12.45 3.99 5.24
CA VAL A 53 -12.87 5.37 4.96
C VAL A 53 -13.13 5.56 3.47
N LEU A 54 -12.26 5.04 2.61
CA LEU A 54 -12.36 5.13 1.16
C LEU A 54 -13.41 4.15 0.57
N GLY A 55 -13.87 3.17 1.35
CA GLY A 55 -14.81 2.14 0.88
C GLY A 55 -14.20 1.20 -0.17
N ILE A 56 -12.89 1.00 -0.16
CA ILE A 56 -12.18 0.14 -1.11
C ILE A 56 -11.76 -1.18 -0.48
N GLN A 57 -11.72 -2.22 -1.29
CA GLN A 57 -11.11 -3.50 -0.93
C GLN A 57 -9.64 -3.49 -1.32
N THR A 58 -8.76 -3.80 -0.35
CA THR A 58 -7.33 -3.96 -0.62
C THR A 58 -6.82 -5.26 -0.01
N ASN A 59 -5.97 -5.94 -0.74
CA ASN A 59 -5.21 -7.08 -0.25
C ASN A 59 -3.81 -6.60 0.17
N PHE A 60 -3.17 -7.30 1.10
CA PHE A 60 -1.80 -7.01 1.48
C PHE A 60 -0.99 -8.29 1.61
N ILE A 61 0.31 -8.14 1.43
CA ILE A 61 1.25 -9.24 1.54
C ILE A 61 1.98 -9.12 2.87
N GLY A 62 1.91 -10.17 3.68
CA GLY A 62 2.53 -10.21 4.99
C GLY A 62 3.51 -11.37 5.16
N LYS A 63 4.36 -11.25 6.19
CA LYS A 63 5.27 -12.33 6.58
C LYS A 63 4.46 -13.59 6.94
N LYS A 64 4.89 -14.77 6.48
CA LYS A 64 4.21 -16.07 6.72
C LYS A 64 3.88 -16.31 8.21
N SER A 65 4.72 -15.81 9.13
CA SER A 65 4.48 -15.94 10.57
C SER A 65 3.22 -15.21 11.08
N LEU A 66 2.76 -14.15 10.41
CA LEU A 66 1.52 -13.44 10.75
C LEU A 66 0.27 -14.30 10.49
N PHE A 67 0.38 -15.30 9.63
CA PHE A 67 -0.74 -16.15 9.21
C PHE A 67 -0.78 -17.50 9.96
N ARG A 68 0.03 -17.66 11.02
CA ARG A 68 -0.03 -18.82 11.94
C ARG A 68 -1.12 -18.64 12.98
N PHE A 69 -1.58 -19.75 13.55
CA PHE A 69 -2.50 -19.76 14.69
C PHE A 69 -1.90 -18.97 15.88
N PRO A 70 -2.70 -18.19 16.66
CA PRO A 70 -4.16 -18.04 16.54
C PRO A 70 -4.62 -16.92 15.59
N PHE A 71 -3.74 -16.02 15.15
CA PHE A 71 -4.13 -14.79 14.44
C PHE A 71 -4.23 -14.92 12.91
N GLY A 72 -3.87 -16.05 12.35
CA GLY A 72 -3.81 -16.22 10.89
C GLY A 72 -5.15 -16.03 10.17
N TRP A 73 -6.25 -16.46 10.76
CA TRP A 73 -7.58 -16.25 10.20
C TRP A 73 -7.93 -14.75 10.13
N PHE A 74 -7.62 -14.00 11.19
CA PHE A 74 -7.88 -12.56 11.28
C PHE A 74 -7.18 -11.79 10.15
N PHE A 75 -5.88 -12.05 9.94
CA PHE A 75 -5.15 -11.39 8.85
C PHE A 75 -5.66 -11.80 7.46
N ARG A 76 -6.15 -13.04 7.29
CA ARG A 76 -6.77 -13.47 6.02
C ARG A 76 -8.11 -12.77 5.79
N THR A 77 -8.96 -12.62 6.79
CA THR A 77 -10.22 -11.88 6.65
C THR A 77 -10.01 -10.41 6.34
N LEU A 78 -8.89 -9.83 6.78
CA LEU A 78 -8.48 -8.49 6.40
C LEU A 78 -7.88 -8.40 4.98
N GLY A 79 -7.89 -9.49 4.21
CA GLY A 79 -7.35 -9.53 2.85
C GLY A 79 -5.85 -9.80 2.78
N GLY A 80 -5.24 -10.27 3.87
CA GLY A 80 -3.83 -10.63 3.90
C GLY A 80 -3.53 -11.96 3.21
N ALA A 81 -2.40 -12.03 2.53
CA ALA A 81 -1.84 -13.25 1.99
C ALA A 81 -0.39 -13.46 2.47
N PRO A 82 -0.01 -14.68 2.88
CA PRO A 82 1.36 -14.99 3.23
C PRO A 82 2.24 -14.97 1.99
N VAL A 83 3.43 -14.38 2.10
CA VAL A 83 4.49 -14.49 1.09
C VAL A 83 5.59 -15.37 1.61
N ASP A 84 5.93 -16.37 0.83
CA ASP A 84 7.15 -17.14 1.01
C ASP A 84 8.30 -16.34 0.40
N ARG A 85 9.21 -15.84 1.26
CA ARG A 85 10.31 -14.96 0.83
C ARG A 85 11.48 -15.73 0.22
N PHE A 86 11.44 -17.06 0.27
CA PHE A 86 12.56 -17.92 -0.11
C PHE A 86 12.51 -18.41 -1.57
N ASN A 87 11.35 -18.38 -2.24
CA ASN A 87 11.23 -18.71 -3.65
C ASN A 87 11.17 -17.45 -4.49
N ASN A 88 12.33 -17.01 -5.04
CA ASN A 88 12.43 -15.75 -5.77
C ASN A 88 11.91 -15.81 -7.23
N GLU A 89 11.76 -16.97 -7.80
CA GLU A 89 11.64 -17.08 -9.25
C GLU A 89 10.30 -16.76 -9.85
N ASN A 90 9.26 -16.40 -9.26
CA ASN A 90 8.02 -16.04 -9.99
C ASN A 90 7.00 -15.21 -9.18
N LYS A 91 7.44 -14.48 -8.14
CA LYS A 91 6.48 -13.69 -7.35
C LYS A 91 5.80 -12.59 -8.15
N VAL A 92 6.54 -11.90 -9.01
CA VAL A 92 6.00 -10.86 -9.89
C VAL A 92 4.95 -11.46 -10.81
N GLN A 93 5.28 -12.54 -11.49
CA GLN A 93 4.36 -13.24 -12.41
C GLN A 93 3.18 -13.87 -11.68
N ALA A 94 3.39 -14.46 -10.48
CA ALA A 94 2.33 -15.05 -9.69
C ALA A 94 1.30 -14.00 -9.25
N ILE A 95 1.77 -12.84 -8.79
CA ILE A 95 0.89 -11.72 -8.41
C ILE A 95 0.24 -11.10 -9.65
N ALA A 96 0.95 -10.92 -10.74
CA ALA A 96 0.40 -10.42 -11.99
C ALA A 96 -0.72 -11.33 -12.53
N LYS A 97 -0.58 -12.65 -12.42
CA LYS A 97 -1.65 -13.61 -12.75
C LYS A 97 -2.90 -13.43 -11.88
N MET A 98 -2.75 -13.00 -10.61
CA MET A 98 -3.91 -12.73 -9.74
C MET A 98 -4.73 -11.54 -10.26
N PHE A 99 -4.09 -10.52 -10.85
CA PHE A 99 -4.79 -9.40 -11.49
C PHE A 99 -5.61 -9.84 -12.71
N LYS A 100 -5.14 -10.85 -13.46
CA LYS A 100 -5.90 -11.39 -14.61
C LYS A 100 -7.14 -12.18 -14.17
N LYS A 101 -7.08 -12.88 -13.04
CA LYS A 101 -8.13 -13.77 -12.56
C LYS A 101 -9.27 -13.07 -11.79
N ARG A 102 -9.14 -11.79 -11.45
CA ARG A 102 -10.09 -11.06 -10.61
C ARG A 102 -10.52 -9.79 -11.32
N ASP A 103 -11.80 -9.44 -11.24
CA ASP A 103 -12.32 -8.19 -11.81
C ASP A 103 -11.92 -6.98 -10.95
N GLU A 104 -11.84 -7.18 -9.63
CA GLU A 104 -11.37 -6.17 -8.69
C GLU A 104 -10.23 -6.75 -7.84
N PHE A 105 -9.07 -6.14 -7.92
CA PHE A 105 -7.92 -6.55 -7.13
C PHE A 105 -6.94 -5.39 -6.91
N ARG A 106 -6.78 -4.99 -5.66
CA ARG A 106 -5.78 -4.00 -5.26
C ARG A 106 -4.86 -4.63 -4.24
N ILE A 107 -3.56 -4.58 -4.49
CA ILE A 107 -2.55 -5.09 -3.57
C ILE A 107 -1.78 -3.92 -2.96
N ALA A 108 -1.75 -3.86 -1.63
CA ALA A 108 -1.02 -2.85 -0.88
C ALA A 108 0.29 -3.43 -0.33
N MET A 109 1.37 -2.68 -0.45
CA MET A 109 2.68 -3.07 0.06
C MET A 109 3.54 -1.86 0.43
N ALA A 110 4.49 -2.07 1.33
CA ALA A 110 5.54 -1.10 1.63
C ALA A 110 6.69 -1.27 0.64
N PRO A 111 7.06 -0.23 -0.14
CA PRO A 111 8.12 -0.34 -1.13
C PRO A 111 9.51 -0.52 -0.50
N GLU A 112 9.69 -0.11 0.76
CA GLU A 112 10.92 -0.33 1.52
C GLU A 112 11.15 -1.82 1.83
N GLY A 113 10.09 -2.60 2.00
CA GLY A 113 10.16 -4.02 2.39
C GLY A 113 10.70 -4.27 3.81
N THR A 114 10.86 -3.21 4.59
CA THR A 114 11.32 -3.18 5.98
C THR A 114 10.71 -1.98 6.69
N ARG A 115 10.85 -1.90 8.03
CA ARG A 115 10.50 -0.71 8.82
C ARG A 115 11.68 0.19 9.13
N LYS A 116 12.88 -0.19 8.71
CA LYS A 116 14.09 0.62 8.86
C LYS A 116 14.24 1.53 7.65
N LYS A 117 14.95 2.64 7.82
CA LYS A 117 15.30 3.54 6.73
C LYS A 117 16.03 2.79 5.61
N VAL A 118 15.68 3.07 4.39
CA VAL A 118 16.31 2.53 3.19
C VAL A 118 16.71 3.67 2.26
N GLU A 119 17.79 3.50 1.54
CA GLU A 119 18.22 4.47 0.54
C GLU A 119 17.38 4.38 -0.74
N LYS A 120 16.95 3.15 -1.09
CA LYS A 120 16.19 2.88 -2.32
C LYS A 120 15.03 1.93 -2.04
N PHE A 121 13.92 2.19 -2.71
CA PHE A 121 12.77 1.29 -2.71
C PHE A 121 13.10 0.00 -3.47
N ARG A 122 12.46 -1.10 -3.06
CA ARG A 122 12.50 -2.35 -3.81
C ARG A 122 11.67 -2.22 -5.07
N THR A 123 12.11 -2.84 -6.14
CA THR A 123 11.51 -2.71 -7.48
C THR A 123 10.32 -3.64 -7.73
N GLY A 124 10.03 -4.57 -6.81
CA GLY A 124 9.02 -5.61 -7.00
C GLY A 124 7.62 -5.07 -7.34
N PHE A 125 7.18 -4.01 -6.67
CA PHE A 125 5.88 -3.37 -6.94
C PHE A 125 5.79 -2.81 -8.35
N TYR A 126 6.89 -2.24 -8.84
CA TYR A 126 6.98 -1.64 -10.16
C TYR A 126 6.82 -2.70 -11.27
N PHE A 127 7.57 -3.81 -11.15
CA PHE A 127 7.47 -4.91 -12.12
C PHE A 127 6.12 -5.63 -12.06
N ILE A 128 5.50 -5.75 -10.86
CA ILE A 128 4.14 -6.27 -10.75
C ILE A 128 3.15 -5.39 -11.50
N ALA A 129 3.22 -4.07 -11.32
CA ALA A 129 2.33 -3.12 -11.99
C ALA A 129 2.53 -3.16 -13.51
N LYS A 130 3.78 -3.17 -13.98
CA LYS A 130 4.14 -3.25 -15.40
C LYS A 130 3.65 -4.55 -16.06
N GLU A 131 3.92 -5.71 -15.44
CA GLU A 131 3.48 -7.02 -15.93
C GLU A 131 1.96 -7.18 -15.95
N ALA A 132 1.28 -6.69 -14.91
CA ALA A 132 -0.16 -6.73 -14.80
C ALA A 132 -0.88 -5.65 -15.64
N LYS A 133 -0.14 -4.67 -16.18
CA LYS A 133 -0.66 -3.50 -16.91
C LYS A 133 -1.68 -2.71 -16.06
N VAL A 134 -1.36 -2.50 -14.79
CA VAL A 134 -2.20 -1.77 -13.84
C VAL A 134 -1.46 -0.56 -13.26
N PRO A 135 -2.17 0.48 -12.81
CA PRO A 135 -1.52 1.64 -12.22
C PRO A 135 -0.93 1.34 -10.85
N ILE A 136 0.07 2.14 -10.49
CA ILE A 136 0.58 2.31 -9.15
C ILE A 136 -0.17 3.49 -8.52
N ILE A 137 -0.68 3.31 -7.29
CA ILE A 137 -1.24 4.38 -6.47
C ILE A 137 -0.35 4.56 -5.25
N MET A 138 0.14 5.77 -5.06
CA MET A 138 1.00 6.12 -3.94
C MET A 138 0.19 6.66 -2.77
N PHE A 139 0.40 6.12 -1.58
CA PHE A 139 -0.21 6.57 -0.33
C PHE A 139 0.89 7.00 0.65
N THR A 140 0.79 8.22 1.19
CA THR A 140 1.71 8.61 2.26
C THR A 140 1.19 8.16 3.62
N LEU A 141 2.11 7.88 4.53
CA LEU A 141 1.85 7.62 5.95
C LEU A 141 2.50 8.76 6.77
N ASP A 142 1.93 9.96 6.62
CA ASP A 142 2.47 11.18 7.23
C ASP A 142 1.95 11.36 8.66
N PHE A 143 2.72 10.87 9.60
CA PHE A 143 2.39 10.96 11.03
C PHE A 143 2.64 12.34 11.63
N GLU A 144 3.48 13.15 11.02
CA GLU A 144 3.73 14.52 11.48
C GLU A 144 2.51 15.41 11.26
N ASN A 145 1.93 15.34 10.06
CA ASN A 145 0.77 16.12 9.67
C ASN A 145 -0.56 15.35 9.84
N LYS A 146 -0.51 14.11 10.33
CA LYS A 146 -1.66 13.19 10.46
C LYS A 146 -2.49 13.12 9.19
N GLN A 147 -1.83 12.81 8.07
CA GLN A 147 -2.49 12.76 6.78
C GLN A 147 -2.03 11.60 5.90
N ASN A 148 -2.96 11.09 5.11
CA ASN A 148 -2.65 10.22 3.98
C ASN A 148 -2.91 10.98 2.68
N LYS A 149 -1.84 11.28 1.93
CA LYS A 149 -1.93 11.83 0.58
C LYS A 149 -2.04 10.69 -0.41
N ILE A 150 -2.99 10.80 -1.34
CA ILE A 150 -3.24 9.79 -2.38
C ILE A 150 -2.87 10.39 -3.72
N SER A 151 -2.05 9.66 -4.51
CA SER A 151 -1.70 10.09 -5.87
C SER A 151 -2.82 9.84 -6.87
N ALA A 152 -2.75 10.49 -8.03
CA ALA A 152 -3.41 10.01 -9.22
C ALA A 152 -2.86 8.62 -9.62
N PRO A 153 -3.61 7.82 -10.40
CA PRO A 153 -3.11 6.59 -10.99
C PRO A 153 -1.87 6.85 -11.85
N PHE A 154 -0.77 6.19 -11.54
CA PHE A 154 0.49 6.29 -12.26
C PHE A 154 0.80 4.96 -12.96
N TYR A 155 0.98 5.00 -14.26
CA TYR A 155 1.34 3.82 -15.04
C TYR A 155 2.84 3.78 -15.27
N PRO A 156 3.54 2.67 -14.92
CA PRO A 156 4.96 2.52 -15.21
C PRO A 156 5.26 2.70 -16.70
N THR A 157 6.30 3.45 -17.00
CA THR A 157 6.78 3.69 -18.36
C THR A 157 7.95 2.76 -18.73
N ASP A 158 8.62 3.03 -19.84
CA ASP A 158 9.86 2.34 -20.19
C ASP A 158 11.10 3.02 -19.58
N ASN A 159 10.93 4.21 -19.02
CA ASN A 159 11.99 4.94 -18.32
C ASN A 159 11.86 4.76 -16.80
N MET A 160 12.41 3.66 -16.29
CA MET A 160 12.34 3.32 -14.87
C MET A 160 12.98 4.38 -13.97
N GLU A 161 14.04 5.05 -14.42
CA GLU A 161 14.71 6.07 -13.62
C GLU A 161 13.81 7.29 -13.43
N ALA A 162 13.20 7.78 -14.49
CA ALA A 162 12.25 8.90 -14.42
C ALA A 162 11.04 8.53 -13.55
N ASP A 163 10.53 7.31 -13.68
CA ASP A 163 9.40 6.79 -12.89
C ASP A 163 9.74 6.78 -11.39
N PHE A 164 10.93 6.27 -11.02
CA PHE A 164 11.35 6.25 -9.63
C PHE A 164 11.61 7.64 -9.08
N ASN A 165 12.16 8.57 -9.88
CA ASN A 165 12.32 9.97 -9.49
C ASN A 165 10.95 10.62 -9.20
N PHE A 166 9.94 10.36 -10.02
CA PHE A 166 8.57 10.79 -9.78
C PHE A 166 8.00 10.20 -8.47
N ILE A 167 8.20 8.90 -8.24
CA ILE A 167 7.75 8.21 -7.02
C ILE A 167 8.44 8.81 -5.78
N TYR A 168 9.76 8.99 -5.79
CA TYR A 168 10.49 9.57 -4.66
C TYR A 168 10.06 11.01 -4.37
N ASN A 169 9.81 11.81 -5.40
CA ASN A 169 9.31 13.17 -5.23
C ASN A 169 7.94 13.22 -4.54
N PHE A 170 7.08 12.24 -4.77
CA PHE A 170 5.78 12.16 -4.09
C PHE A 170 5.93 11.97 -2.57
N TYR A 171 6.95 11.22 -2.13
CA TYR A 171 7.21 10.93 -0.71
C TYR A 171 8.18 11.91 -0.06
N LYS A 172 8.74 12.84 -0.80
CA LYS A 172 9.72 13.81 -0.29
C LYS A 172 9.15 14.59 0.89
N GLY A 173 9.87 14.60 2.02
CA GLY A 173 9.49 15.34 3.23
C GLY A 173 8.43 14.65 4.11
N VAL A 174 7.87 13.51 3.70
CA VAL A 174 6.90 12.76 4.50
C VAL A 174 7.59 12.12 5.71
N LYS A 175 7.00 12.29 6.91
CA LYS A 175 7.53 11.74 8.16
C LYS A 175 6.67 10.61 8.69
N GLY A 176 7.24 9.44 8.84
CA GLY A 176 6.63 8.29 9.45
C GLY A 176 6.49 8.42 10.98
N LYS A 177 5.91 7.41 11.61
CA LYS A 177 5.74 7.35 13.08
C LYS A 177 7.08 7.42 13.81
N ILE A 178 8.10 6.75 13.29
CA ILE A 178 9.48 6.82 13.79
C ILE A 178 10.28 7.68 12.80
N LYS A 179 10.47 8.96 13.15
CA LYS A 179 11.11 9.97 12.27
C LYS A 179 12.50 9.56 11.80
N ALA A 180 13.28 8.88 12.64
CA ALA A 180 14.61 8.39 12.29
C ALA A 180 14.65 7.38 11.13
N TYR A 181 13.50 6.77 10.82
CA TYR A 181 13.36 5.77 9.75
C TYR A 181 12.68 6.33 8.49
N SER A 182 12.41 7.63 8.46
CA SER A 182 11.75 8.31 7.32
C SER A 182 12.76 8.94 6.37
#